data_1ebfa3d1d74ed08d629dbd6a01044fed
#
_entry.id   1ebfa3d1d74ed08d629dbd6a01044fed
#
_cell.length_a   1.000
_cell.length_b   1.000
_cell.length_c   1.000
_cell.angle_alpha   90.00
_cell.angle_beta   90.00
_cell.angle_gamma   90.00
#
_symmetry.space_group_name_H-M   'P 1'
#
loop_
_entity.id
_entity.type
_entity.pdbx_description
1 polymer ?
#
loop_
_entity_poly.entity_id
_entity_poly.type
_entity_poly.pdbx_seq_one_letter_code
_entity_poly.pdbx_strand_id
1 'polypeptide(L)'
;MSETRIVNVASYNRIESLVKSLESIIDQCDVINVTLNSHDGDIPEILYHDKINLMLSDNSLGDAMKFYMLDKSDGYYLTIDDDLIYPPNYVEYMIAKCKEYGNTRVMTLHGRNFASFPITSYYRSATERYACLNAVKKNVIVQFGGTGVMCFHTDLLKLGIDYFMAPNMADVWIGRYCLDNKIEILCLRHESGFIKYIPQKTTIYDQESNNDGLQTEIANAIYQHKPLPIISREKAIPVVSKLERTPSTINYEKVNQIFNGQTHVGKTRQVNNNINERPTGNAQMIQKLMGKRRGR
;
A
#
# COMPACT_ATOMS: atom_id res chain seq x y z
N MET A 1 -11.94 0.45 21.95
CA MET A 1 -11.20 0.25 20.68
C MET A 1 -11.89 -0.84 19.90
N SER A 2 -12.08 -0.64 18.61
CA SER A 2 -12.66 -1.65 17.71
C SER A 2 -11.71 -2.85 17.56
N GLU A 3 -12.27 -4.06 17.49
CA GLU A 3 -11.53 -5.31 17.29
C GLU A 3 -11.54 -5.78 15.83
N THR A 4 -12.06 -4.95 14.90
CA THR A 4 -12.13 -5.28 13.47
C THR A 4 -10.73 -5.51 12.90
N ARG A 5 -10.54 -6.61 12.20
CA ARG A 5 -9.27 -7.02 11.57
C ARG A 5 -9.30 -6.63 10.10
N ILE A 6 -8.55 -5.58 9.77
CA ILE A 6 -8.57 -4.94 8.44
C ILE A 6 -7.22 -5.18 7.77
N VAL A 7 -7.23 -5.89 6.65
CA VAL A 7 -6.03 -6.16 5.84
C VAL A 7 -6.03 -5.27 4.60
N ASN A 8 -4.87 -4.76 4.22
CA ASN A 8 -4.72 -3.84 3.10
C ASN A 8 -3.55 -4.24 2.22
N VAL A 9 -3.79 -4.36 0.92
CA VAL A 9 -2.79 -4.75 -0.07
C VAL A 9 -2.90 -3.89 -1.33
N ALA A 10 -1.76 -3.54 -1.89
CA ALA A 10 -1.64 -2.93 -3.21
C ALA A 10 -0.84 -3.84 -4.13
N SER A 11 -1.35 -4.11 -5.33
CA SER A 11 -0.72 -5.00 -6.30
C SER A 11 -0.58 -4.31 -7.65
N TYR A 12 0.59 -4.46 -8.27
CA TYR A 12 0.92 -3.94 -9.59
C TYR A 12 1.37 -5.06 -10.52
N ASN A 13 0.51 -5.43 -11.47
CA ASN A 13 0.79 -6.47 -12.49
C ASN A 13 1.19 -7.85 -11.93
N ARG A 14 0.68 -8.24 -10.73
CA ARG A 14 1.04 -9.47 -10.03
C ARG A 14 -0.19 -10.27 -9.58
N ILE A 15 -1.19 -10.38 -10.44
CA ILE A 15 -2.49 -10.95 -10.07
C ILE A 15 -2.39 -12.40 -9.56
N GLU A 16 -1.51 -13.24 -10.12
CA GLU A 16 -1.35 -14.64 -9.70
C GLU A 16 -0.76 -14.77 -8.29
N SER A 17 0.22 -13.92 -7.93
CA SER A 17 0.78 -13.91 -6.59
C SER A 17 -0.17 -13.28 -5.58
N LEU A 18 -0.88 -12.21 -5.97
CA LEU A 18 -1.93 -11.61 -5.15
C LEU A 18 -2.99 -12.64 -4.74
N VAL A 19 -3.48 -13.49 -5.68
CA VAL A 19 -4.44 -14.56 -5.37
C VAL A 19 -3.91 -15.47 -4.27
N LYS A 20 -2.68 -15.97 -4.39
CA LYS A 20 -2.05 -16.84 -3.38
C LYS A 20 -1.86 -16.14 -2.04
N SER A 21 -1.48 -14.86 -2.06
CA SER A 21 -1.37 -14.06 -0.85
C SER A 21 -2.73 -13.92 -0.14
N LEU A 22 -3.79 -13.60 -0.90
CA LEU A 22 -5.16 -13.48 -0.38
C LEU A 22 -5.69 -14.81 0.16
N GLU A 23 -5.48 -15.92 -0.53
CA GLU A 23 -5.86 -17.27 -0.07
C GLU A 23 -5.23 -17.60 1.30
N SER A 24 -4.03 -17.10 1.57
CA SER A 24 -3.33 -17.35 2.84
C SER A 24 -3.88 -16.54 4.01
N ILE A 25 -4.65 -15.46 3.76
CA ILE A 25 -5.02 -14.49 4.82
C ILE A 25 -6.52 -14.25 4.95
N ILE A 26 -7.33 -14.56 3.93
CA ILE A 26 -8.76 -14.18 3.87
C ILE A 26 -9.58 -14.72 5.06
N ASP A 27 -9.24 -15.90 5.57
CA ASP A 27 -9.94 -16.50 6.71
C ASP A 27 -9.53 -15.88 8.06
N GLN A 28 -8.45 -15.10 8.09
CA GLN A 28 -7.90 -14.54 9.31
C GLN A 28 -8.43 -13.14 9.65
N CYS A 29 -9.17 -12.48 8.73
CA CYS A 29 -9.58 -11.09 8.85
C CYS A 29 -11.06 -10.89 8.57
N ASP A 30 -11.56 -9.70 8.87
CA ASP A 30 -12.96 -9.34 8.69
C ASP A 30 -13.16 -8.54 7.40
N VAL A 31 -12.17 -7.72 7.01
CA VAL A 31 -12.19 -6.88 5.80
C VAL A 31 -10.82 -6.92 5.12
N ILE A 32 -10.81 -6.98 3.80
CA ILE A 32 -9.61 -6.82 2.98
C ILE A 32 -9.83 -5.70 1.97
N ASN A 33 -9.00 -4.67 2.02
CA ASN A 33 -8.94 -3.65 1.00
C ASN A 33 -7.84 -4.02 -0.01
N VAL A 34 -8.23 -4.31 -1.24
CA VAL A 34 -7.32 -4.67 -2.33
C VAL A 34 -7.27 -3.53 -3.33
N THR A 35 -6.09 -3.00 -3.60
CA THR A 35 -5.88 -2.04 -4.69
C THR A 35 -5.14 -2.72 -5.83
N LEU A 36 -5.74 -2.72 -7.02
CA LEU A 36 -5.08 -3.10 -8.26
C LEU A 36 -4.56 -1.83 -8.95
N ASN A 37 -3.25 -1.68 -8.97
CA ASN A 37 -2.56 -0.57 -9.61
C ASN A 37 -2.35 -0.87 -11.10
N SER A 38 -2.89 0.00 -11.99
CA SER A 38 -2.79 -0.09 -13.46
C SER A 38 -3.18 -1.47 -14.03
N HIS A 39 -4.13 -2.16 -13.39
CA HIS A 39 -4.60 -3.46 -13.84
C HIS A 39 -5.52 -3.31 -15.06
N ASP A 40 -5.27 -4.08 -16.10
CA ASP A 40 -6.01 -4.09 -17.37
C ASP A 40 -6.50 -5.49 -17.79
N GLY A 41 -6.37 -6.49 -16.91
CA GLY A 41 -6.73 -7.88 -17.13
C GLY A 41 -8.08 -8.28 -16.50
N ASP A 42 -8.35 -9.57 -16.55
CA ASP A 42 -9.50 -10.16 -15.90
C ASP A 42 -9.36 -10.12 -14.37
N ILE A 43 -10.49 -9.98 -13.68
CA ILE A 43 -10.56 -9.97 -12.22
C ILE A 43 -10.76 -11.41 -11.74
N PRO A 44 -9.84 -12.00 -10.96
CA PRO A 44 -9.98 -13.32 -10.38
C PRO A 44 -11.20 -13.45 -9.46
N GLU A 45 -11.79 -14.65 -9.40
CA GLU A 45 -13.00 -14.91 -8.60
C GLU A 45 -12.86 -14.55 -7.13
N ILE A 46 -11.69 -14.78 -6.53
CA ILE A 46 -11.43 -14.46 -5.13
C ILE A 46 -11.68 -12.98 -4.81
N LEU A 47 -11.46 -12.06 -5.77
CA LEU A 47 -11.66 -10.63 -5.56
C LEU A 47 -13.14 -10.20 -5.48
N TYR A 48 -14.08 -11.12 -5.77
CA TYR A 48 -15.51 -10.93 -5.53
C TYR A 48 -15.98 -11.44 -4.17
N HIS A 49 -15.07 -11.89 -3.30
CA HIS A 49 -15.41 -12.36 -1.96
C HIS A 49 -15.98 -11.22 -1.11
N ASP A 50 -16.99 -11.52 -0.27
CA ASP A 50 -17.75 -10.51 0.50
C ASP A 50 -16.87 -9.67 1.47
N LYS A 51 -15.75 -10.22 1.95
CA LYS A 51 -14.78 -9.51 2.78
C LYS A 51 -13.91 -8.52 1.99
N ILE A 52 -13.89 -8.58 0.64
CA ILE A 52 -12.98 -7.80 -0.19
C ILE A 52 -13.64 -6.52 -0.70
N ASN A 53 -13.00 -5.40 -0.41
CA ASN A 53 -13.25 -4.11 -1.06
C ASN A 53 -12.18 -3.92 -2.13
N LEU A 54 -12.57 -4.00 -3.40
CA LEU A 54 -11.66 -3.83 -4.53
C LEU A 54 -11.60 -2.37 -4.96
N MET A 55 -10.39 -1.87 -5.13
CA MET A 55 -10.07 -0.53 -5.62
C MET A 55 -9.20 -0.62 -6.87
N LEU A 56 -9.42 0.25 -7.83
CA LEU A 56 -8.56 0.41 -9.01
C LEU A 56 -7.80 1.74 -8.90
N SER A 57 -6.52 1.75 -9.27
CA SER A 57 -5.65 2.94 -9.23
C SER A 57 -4.75 2.96 -10.47
N ASP A 58 -4.25 4.14 -10.82
CA ASP A 58 -3.28 4.36 -11.90
C ASP A 58 -1.82 4.13 -11.51
N ASN A 59 -1.56 3.58 -10.33
CA ASN A 59 -0.26 3.36 -9.71
C ASN A 59 0.53 4.64 -9.34
N SER A 60 -0.04 5.83 -9.44
CA SER A 60 0.64 7.08 -9.06
C SER A 60 0.99 7.16 -7.57
N LEU A 61 0.32 6.37 -6.74
CA LEU A 61 0.57 6.25 -5.30
C LEU A 61 1.38 5.01 -4.94
N GLY A 62 1.55 4.07 -5.87
CA GLY A 62 2.32 2.85 -5.67
C GLY A 62 1.88 2.06 -4.42
N ASP A 63 2.86 1.68 -3.60
CA ASP A 63 2.68 0.94 -2.34
C ASP A 63 1.92 1.71 -1.25
N ALA A 64 1.86 3.06 -1.33
CA ALA A 64 1.10 3.89 -0.40
C ALA A 64 -0.41 3.62 -0.46
N MET A 65 -0.91 3.01 -1.54
CA MET A 65 -2.32 2.60 -1.64
C MET A 65 -2.74 1.60 -0.55
N LYS A 66 -1.82 0.92 0.12
CA LYS A 66 -2.10 0.12 1.33
C LYS A 66 -2.67 0.96 2.49
N PHE A 67 -2.48 2.28 2.46
CA PHE A 67 -2.93 3.22 3.50
C PHE A 67 -4.12 4.09 3.08
N TYR A 68 -4.66 3.89 1.88
CA TYR A 68 -5.75 4.70 1.34
C TYR A 68 -7.01 4.67 2.21
N MET A 69 -7.28 3.55 2.87
CA MET A 69 -8.46 3.39 3.72
C MET A 69 -8.19 3.68 5.21
N LEU A 70 -6.97 4.12 5.57
CA LEU A 70 -6.58 4.26 6.98
C LEU A 70 -7.44 5.28 7.74
N ASP A 71 -7.68 6.45 7.15
CA ASP A 71 -8.49 7.53 7.75
C ASP A 71 -10.01 7.21 7.82
N LYS A 72 -10.43 6.12 7.17
CA LYS A 72 -11.83 5.63 7.09
C LYS A 72 -12.02 4.32 7.85
N SER A 73 -10.98 3.82 8.50
CA SER A 73 -10.96 2.52 9.16
C SER A 73 -10.98 2.68 10.68
N ASP A 74 -11.59 1.70 11.36
CA ASP A 74 -11.58 1.60 12.83
C ASP A 74 -11.30 0.14 13.24
N GLY A 75 -10.15 -0.10 13.87
CA GLY A 75 -9.70 -1.42 14.30
C GLY A 75 -8.22 -1.67 14.09
N TYR A 76 -7.84 -2.95 14.04
CA TYR A 76 -6.47 -3.37 13.73
C TYR A 76 -6.24 -3.32 12.24
N TYR A 77 -5.28 -2.49 11.84
CA TYR A 77 -4.91 -2.22 10.47
C TYR A 77 -3.63 -2.98 10.13
N LEU A 78 -3.74 -3.94 9.22
CA LEU A 78 -2.60 -4.70 8.73
C LEU A 78 -2.32 -4.31 7.28
N THR A 79 -1.06 -4.12 6.95
CA THR A 79 -0.62 -3.97 5.56
C THR A 79 0.22 -5.17 5.15
N ILE A 80 -0.07 -5.71 3.97
CA ILE A 80 0.56 -6.91 3.42
C ILE A 80 1.10 -6.66 2.01
N ASP A 81 2.03 -7.52 1.56
CA ASP A 81 2.52 -7.54 0.18
C ASP A 81 1.82 -8.64 -0.64
N ASP A 82 1.72 -8.42 -1.94
CA ASP A 82 1.08 -9.31 -2.89
C ASP A 82 1.94 -10.53 -3.32
N ASP A 83 3.17 -10.62 -2.78
CA ASP A 83 4.14 -11.67 -3.09
C ASP A 83 4.61 -12.47 -1.85
N LEU A 84 3.82 -12.39 -0.76
CA LEU A 84 4.08 -13.12 0.48
C LEU A 84 2.93 -14.09 0.81
N ILE A 85 3.29 -15.23 1.42
CA ILE A 85 2.35 -16.19 2.02
C ILE A 85 2.43 -16.03 3.54
N TYR A 86 1.29 -15.79 4.15
CA TYR A 86 1.14 -15.55 5.58
C TYR A 86 0.72 -16.84 6.30
N PRO A 87 1.30 -17.18 7.45
CA PRO A 87 0.89 -18.38 8.20
C PRO A 87 -0.54 -18.22 8.75
N PRO A 88 -1.24 -19.32 9.06
CA PRO A 88 -2.65 -19.30 9.49
C PRO A 88 -2.93 -18.49 10.78
N ASN A 89 -1.91 -18.21 11.58
CA ASN A 89 -1.99 -17.43 12.81
C ASN A 89 -1.35 -16.04 12.71
N TYR A 90 -1.09 -15.53 11.49
CA TYR A 90 -0.38 -14.27 11.29
C TYR A 90 -1.15 -13.07 11.88
N VAL A 91 -2.41 -12.92 11.52
CA VAL A 91 -3.23 -11.78 11.98
C VAL A 91 -3.39 -11.81 13.50
N GLU A 92 -3.70 -12.98 14.06
CA GLU A 92 -3.81 -13.17 15.52
C GLU A 92 -2.50 -12.82 16.23
N TYR A 93 -1.37 -13.31 15.72
CA TYR A 93 -0.04 -13.04 16.27
C TYR A 93 0.26 -11.54 16.30
N MET A 94 0.05 -10.85 15.18
CA MET A 94 0.33 -9.42 15.06
C MET A 94 -0.56 -8.58 15.99
N ILE A 95 -1.85 -8.89 16.06
CA ILE A 95 -2.81 -8.20 16.94
C ILE A 95 -2.50 -8.47 18.42
N ALA A 96 -2.18 -9.71 18.77
CA ALA A 96 -1.78 -10.05 20.14
C ALA A 96 -0.56 -9.22 20.58
N LYS A 97 0.39 -8.98 19.68
CA LYS A 97 1.53 -8.10 19.95
C LYS A 97 1.14 -6.63 20.07
N CYS A 98 0.23 -6.13 19.25
CA CYS A 98 -0.30 -4.77 19.44
C CYS A 98 -0.91 -4.61 20.85
N LYS A 99 -1.73 -5.57 21.28
CA LYS A 99 -2.38 -5.59 22.60
C LYS A 99 -1.36 -5.70 23.74
N GLU A 100 -0.36 -6.58 23.62
CA GLU A 100 0.72 -6.76 24.60
C GLU A 100 1.44 -5.44 24.90
N TYR A 101 1.62 -4.59 23.88
CA TYR A 101 2.22 -3.25 24.03
C TYR A 101 1.19 -2.12 24.15
N GLY A 102 -0.05 -2.42 24.55
CA GLY A 102 -1.09 -1.43 24.82
C GLY A 102 -1.53 -0.61 23.60
N ASN A 103 -1.35 -1.14 22.38
CA ASN A 103 -1.63 -0.46 21.11
C ASN A 103 -0.88 0.87 20.92
N THR A 104 0.30 1.02 21.54
CA THR A 104 1.09 2.26 21.51
C THR A 104 2.27 2.22 20.53
N ARG A 105 2.42 1.12 19.78
CA ARG A 105 3.52 0.90 18.85
C ARG A 105 3.02 0.35 17.52
N VAL A 106 3.78 0.61 16.47
CA VAL A 106 3.62 -0.07 15.18
C VAL A 106 4.40 -1.37 15.22
N MET A 107 3.74 -2.49 14.92
CA MET A 107 4.35 -3.82 14.83
C MET A 107 4.74 -4.13 13.38
N THR A 108 5.89 -4.76 13.18
CA THR A 108 6.34 -5.24 11.87
C THR A 108 7.20 -6.50 12.03
N LEU A 109 7.42 -7.24 10.93
CA LEU A 109 8.39 -8.34 10.88
C LEU A 109 9.61 -7.99 10.02
N HIS A 110 9.68 -6.77 9.49
CA HIS A 110 10.76 -6.32 8.63
C HIS A 110 11.18 -4.91 9.04
N GLY A 111 12.47 -4.62 9.06
CA GLY A 111 12.90 -3.26 9.36
C GLY A 111 14.40 -3.05 9.22
N ARG A 112 14.80 -1.79 9.39
CA ARG A 112 16.21 -1.41 9.32
C ARG A 112 16.55 -0.26 10.25
N ASN A 113 17.83 -0.24 10.65
CA ASN A 113 18.45 0.83 11.44
C ASN A 113 19.71 1.34 10.75
N PHE A 114 19.98 2.61 10.97
CA PHE A 114 21.18 3.30 10.52
C PHE A 114 21.93 3.84 11.73
N ALA A 115 23.26 3.66 11.78
CA ALA A 115 24.07 4.12 12.89
C ALA A 115 24.13 5.65 13.01
N SER A 116 24.04 6.34 11.87
CA SER A 116 24.10 7.82 11.81
C SER A 116 23.50 8.35 10.53
N PHE A 117 23.14 9.64 10.54
CA PHE A 117 22.74 10.41 9.36
C PHE A 117 23.70 11.59 9.16
N PRO A 118 23.99 12.02 7.90
CA PRO A 118 23.37 11.56 6.66
C PRO A 118 23.88 10.18 6.20
N ILE A 119 22.97 9.42 5.56
CA ILE A 119 23.31 8.19 4.84
C ILE A 119 23.57 8.47 3.37
N THR A 120 24.26 7.56 2.69
CA THR A 120 24.56 7.65 1.24
C THR A 120 23.63 6.81 0.38
N SER A 121 22.93 5.84 0.97
CA SER A 121 21.96 4.98 0.30
C SER A 121 20.98 4.40 1.34
N TYR A 122 19.67 4.56 1.09
CA TYR A 122 18.64 3.99 1.95
C TYR A 122 18.70 2.46 2.03
N TYR A 123 18.98 1.81 0.89
CA TYR A 123 19.05 0.35 0.86
C TYR A 123 20.40 -0.22 1.29
N ARG A 124 21.53 0.49 1.09
CA ARG A 124 22.87 -0.06 1.31
C ARG A 124 23.52 0.37 2.61
N SER A 125 23.19 1.56 3.15
CA SER A 125 23.83 2.11 4.35
C SER A 125 23.26 1.59 5.67
N ALA A 126 22.20 0.75 5.64
CA ALA A 126 21.63 0.20 6.88
C ALA A 126 22.66 -0.69 7.60
N THR A 127 22.90 -0.38 8.89
CA THR A 127 23.82 -1.13 9.77
C THR A 127 23.16 -2.39 10.34
N GLU A 128 21.85 -2.36 10.52
CA GLU A 128 21.06 -3.49 10.94
C GLU A 128 19.86 -3.68 9.97
N ARG A 129 19.66 -4.92 9.56
CA ARG A 129 18.56 -5.32 8.67
C ARG A 129 17.87 -6.54 9.24
N TYR A 130 16.56 -6.44 9.36
CA TYR A 130 15.67 -7.49 9.84
C TYR A 130 14.70 -7.82 8.71
N ALA A 131 14.91 -8.95 8.03
CA ALA A 131 14.09 -9.37 6.92
C ALA A 131 13.02 -10.37 7.39
N CYS A 132 11.76 -10.18 7.00
CA CYS A 132 10.63 -11.01 7.40
C CYS A 132 10.75 -12.49 6.98
N LEU A 133 11.62 -12.80 6.02
CA LEU A 133 11.91 -14.15 5.57
C LEU A 133 12.96 -14.86 6.43
N ASN A 134 13.73 -14.13 7.22
CA ASN A 134 14.80 -14.62 8.07
C ASN A 134 14.38 -14.64 9.54
N ALA A 135 15.11 -15.38 10.37
CA ALA A 135 14.84 -15.36 11.80
C ALA A 135 15.25 -14.02 12.45
N VAL A 136 14.36 -13.47 13.27
CA VAL A 136 14.65 -12.33 14.17
C VAL A 136 14.55 -12.85 15.61
N LYS A 137 15.69 -12.90 16.31
CA LYS A 137 15.81 -13.62 17.60
C LYS A 137 15.12 -12.92 18.78
N LYS A 138 14.92 -11.60 18.72
CA LYS A 138 14.29 -10.78 19.77
C LYS A 138 13.54 -9.61 19.14
N ASN A 139 12.58 -9.03 19.86
CA ASN A 139 11.95 -7.78 19.44
C ASN A 139 12.97 -6.65 19.41
N VAL A 140 12.96 -5.83 18.35
CA VAL A 140 13.92 -4.74 18.15
C VAL A 140 13.19 -3.49 17.67
N ILE A 141 13.49 -2.34 18.27
CA ILE A 141 13.02 -1.04 17.77
C ILE A 141 13.77 -0.72 16.48
N VAL A 142 13.03 -0.39 15.43
CA VAL A 142 13.60 -0.03 14.13
C VAL A 142 13.20 1.38 13.72
N GLN A 143 14.08 2.03 12.96
CA GLN A 143 13.83 3.38 12.42
C GLN A 143 12.81 3.35 11.28
N PHE A 144 12.88 2.34 10.42
CA PHE A 144 11.96 2.13 9.31
C PHE A 144 11.47 0.68 9.32
N GLY A 145 10.14 0.51 9.33
CA GLY A 145 9.47 -0.78 9.33
C GLY A 145 8.88 -1.11 7.98
N GLY A 146 9.06 -2.35 7.50
CA GLY A 146 8.51 -2.79 6.22
C GLY A 146 6.99 -2.86 6.24
N THR A 147 6.35 -2.31 5.22
CA THR A 147 4.89 -2.21 5.11
C THR A 147 4.21 -3.45 4.52
N GLY A 148 4.96 -4.46 4.13
CA GLY A 148 4.42 -5.76 3.69
C GLY A 148 4.08 -6.71 4.83
N VAL A 149 4.43 -6.37 6.08
CA VAL A 149 4.25 -7.20 7.28
C VAL A 149 4.02 -6.33 8.52
N MET A 150 3.18 -5.31 8.40
CA MET A 150 2.96 -4.28 9.42
C MET A 150 1.56 -4.40 10.04
N CYS A 151 1.44 -4.06 11.32
CA CYS A 151 0.17 -4.02 12.05
C CYS A 151 0.19 -2.93 13.12
N PHE A 152 -0.93 -2.23 13.27
CA PHE A 152 -1.18 -1.27 14.36
C PHE A 152 -2.69 -1.09 14.56
N HIS A 153 -3.10 -0.50 15.68
CA HIS A 153 -4.48 -0.05 15.86
C HIS A 153 -4.67 1.33 15.22
N THR A 154 -5.79 1.59 14.55
CA THR A 154 -6.04 2.85 13.82
C THR A 154 -6.05 4.09 14.72
N ASP A 155 -6.24 3.93 16.05
CA ASP A 155 -6.12 5.05 16.99
C ASP A 155 -4.70 5.60 17.07
N LEU A 156 -3.69 4.79 16.75
CA LEU A 156 -2.28 5.16 16.85
C LEU A 156 -1.83 6.07 15.70
N LEU A 157 -2.24 5.77 14.46
CA LEU A 157 -1.83 6.51 13.27
C LEU A 157 -3.02 7.27 12.67
N LYS A 158 -3.01 8.60 12.80
CA LYS A 158 -4.05 9.50 12.26
C LYS A 158 -3.49 10.26 11.05
N LEU A 159 -3.39 9.57 9.92
CA LEU A 159 -2.90 10.15 8.67
C LEU A 159 -3.77 9.70 7.49
N GLY A 160 -3.96 10.59 6.53
CA GLY A 160 -4.62 10.30 5.26
C GLY A 160 -3.61 10.02 4.15
N ILE A 161 -4.11 9.63 3.00
CA ILE A 161 -3.28 9.28 1.84
C ILE A 161 -2.40 10.43 1.34
N ASP A 162 -2.80 11.69 1.58
CA ASP A 162 -2.02 12.88 1.19
C ASP A 162 -0.69 13.02 1.95
N TYR A 163 -0.53 12.29 3.06
CA TYR A 163 0.73 12.26 3.80
C TYR A 163 1.87 11.57 3.01
N PHE A 164 1.52 10.65 2.11
CA PHE A 164 2.46 9.92 1.27
C PHE A 164 2.76 10.73 0.00
N MET A 165 3.80 11.57 0.04
CA MET A 165 4.10 12.53 -1.03
C MET A 165 4.79 11.90 -2.25
N ALA A 166 5.38 10.71 -2.13
CA ALA A 166 5.99 9.98 -3.23
C ALA A 166 5.64 8.48 -3.15
N PRO A 167 5.47 7.79 -4.30
CA PRO A 167 5.18 6.36 -4.35
C PRO A 167 6.38 5.49 -3.96
N ASN A 168 6.14 4.19 -3.73
CA ASN A 168 7.13 3.14 -3.56
C ASN A 168 8.12 3.36 -2.39
N MET A 169 7.69 4.10 -1.38
CA MET A 169 8.46 4.38 -0.16
C MET A 169 7.54 4.61 1.05
N ALA A 170 6.45 3.86 1.14
CA ALA A 170 5.51 4.01 2.26
C ALA A 170 6.17 3.74 3.61
N ASP A 171 7.17 2.87 3.68
CA ASP A 171 7.98 2.61 4.87
C ASP A 171 8.72 3.87 5.37
N VAL A 172 9.22 4.70 4.47
CA VAL A 172 9.88 5.97 4.80
C VAL A 172 8.87 6.98 5.38
N TRP A 173 7.68 7.09 4.77
CA TRP A 173 6.62 7.99 5.24
C TRP A 173 6.06 7.58 6.60
N ILE A 174 5.83 6.29 6.83
CA ILE A 174 5.41 5.77 8.13
C ILE A 174 6.52 5.99 9.17
N GLY A 175 7.78 5.73 8.82
CA GLY A 175 8.94 6.02 9.68
C GLY A 175 8.99 7.49 10.11
N ARG A 176 8.76 8.42 9.18
CA ARG A 176 8.64 9.85 9.48
C ARG A 176 7.52 10.14 10.46
N TYR A 177 6.28 9.68 10.16
CA TYR A 177 5.14 9.92 11.03
C TYR A 177 5.40 9.41 12.45
N CYS A 178 5.97 8.21 12.56
CA CYS A 178 6.29 7.60 13.85
C CYS A 178 7.35 8.41 14.61
N LEU A 179 8.40 8.88 13.93
CA LEU A 179 9.44 9.72 14.55
C LEU A 179 8.85 11.05 15.04
N ASP A 180 8.09 11.76 14.20
CA ASP A 180 7.49 13.06 14.52
C ASP A 180 6.52 12.97 15.70
N ASN A 181 5.81 11.83 15.86
CA ASN A 181 4.84 11.60 16.92
C ASN A 181 5.39 10.76 18.10
N LYS A 182 6.69 10.44 18.13
CA LYS A 182 7.35 9.64 19.17
C LYS A 182 6.73 8.24 19.33
N ILE A 183 6.30 7.64 18.23
CA ILE A 183 5.77 6.28 18.16
C ILE A 183 6.90 5.33 17.79
N GLU A 184 7.09 4.29 18.56
CA GLU A 184 8.08 3.26 18.26
C GLU A 184 7.57 2.28 17.21
N ILE A 185 8.44 1.88 16.28
CA ILE A 185 8.22 0.77 15.36
C ILE A 185 8.97 -0.43 15.89
N LEU A 186 8.26 -1.51 16.21
CA LEU A 186 8.82 -2.71 16.81
C LEU A 186 8.86 -3.85 15.78
N CYS A 187 10.06 -4.23 15.35
CA CYS A 187 10.28 -5.44 14.58
C CYS A 187 10.22 -6.64 15.53
N LEU A 188 9.24 -7.52 15.34
CA LEU A 188 8.93 -8.62 16.23
C LEU A 188 9.84 -9.82 15.99
N ARG A 189 10.12 -10.57 17.07
CA ARG A 189 10.75 -11.87 16.99
C ARG A 189 9.92 -12.82 16.13
N HIS A 190 10.57 -13.55 15.22
CA HIS A 190 9.97 -14.63 14.44
C HIS A 190 11.04 -15.58 13.93
N GLU A 191 10.64 -16.79 13.60
CA GLU A 191 11.53 -17.80 13.04
C GLU A 191 11.65 -17.64 11.52
N SER A 192 12.74 -18.16 10.95
CA SER A 192 12.89 -18.24 9.50
C SER A 192 11.77 -19.09 8.89
N GLY A 193 11.20 -18.64 7.78
CA GLY A 193 10.10 -19.32 7.10
C GLY A 193 8.72 -19.11 7.75
N PHE A 194 8.61 -18.25 8.78
CA PHE A 194 7.32 -17.81 9.30
C PHE A 194 6.49 -17.12 8.19
N ILE A 195 7.13 -16.23 7.42
CA ILE A 195 6.61 -15.69 6.16
C ILE A 195 7.32 -16.40 5.01
N LYS A 196 6.60 -16.71 3.92
CA LYS A 196 7.18 -17.33 2.73
C LYS A 196 7.06 -16.40 1.55
N TYR A 197 8.07 -16.37 0.69
CA TYR A 197 8.10 -15.53 -0.51
C TYR A 197 7.57 -16.27 -1.73
N ILE A 198 6.76 -15.60 -2.54
CA ILE A 198 6.35 -16.05 -3.86
C ILE A 198 7.29 -15.40 -4.87
N PRO A 199 8.18 -16.16 -5.55
CA PRO A 199 9.17 -15.59 -6.47
C PRO A 199 8.53 -14.73 -7.56
N GLN A 200 9.07 -13.52 -7.77
CA GLN A 200 8.64 -12.56 -8.77
C GLN A 200 9.74 -12.35 -9.82
N LYS A 201 9.35 -11.99 -11.03
CA LYS A 201 10.31 -11.63 -12.10
C LYS A 201 11.04 -10.32 -11.79
N THR A 202 10.33 -9.37 -11.16
CA THR A 202 10.86 -8.07 -10.76
C THR A 202 10.19 -7.63 -9.46
N THR A 203 10.94 -6.96 -8.58
CA THR A 203 10.42 -6.39 -7.34
C THR A 203 10.65 -4.87 -7.30
N ILE A 204 9.94 -4.16 -6.43
CA ILE A 204 10.25 -2.74 -6.15
C ILE A 204 11.70 -2.61 -5.69
N TYR A 205 12.18 -3.56 -4.86
CA TYR A 205 13.57 -3.57 -4.41
C TYR A 205 14.57 -3.65 -5.58
N ASP A 206 14.31 -4.48 -6.59
CA ASP A 206 15.20 -4.60 -7.76
C ASP A 206 15.25 -3.31 -8.58
N GLN A 207 14.14 -2.58 -8.64
CA GLN A 207 14.05 -1.31 -9.36
C GLN A 207 14.67 -0.16 -8.57
N GLU A 208 14.37 -0.05 -7.29
CA GLU A 208 14.70 1.10 -6.45
C GLU A 208 16.08 0.96 -5.76
N SER A 209 16.59 -0.25 -5.50
CA SER A 209 17.86 -0.44 -4.78
C SER A 209 19.09 0.12 -5.51
N ASN A 210 18.98 0.37 -6.80
CA ASN A 210 20.01 1.03 -7.61
C ASN A 210 19.72 2.52 -7.87
N ASN A 211 18.53 3.01 -7.49
CA ASN A 211 18.10 4.39 -7.72
C ASN A 211 17.36 4.95 -6.49
N ASP A 212 17.91 4.74 -5.30
CA ASP A 212 17.30 5.13 -4.02
C ASP A 212 17.62 6.58 -3.59
N GLY A 213 17.96 7.44 -4.54
CA GLY A 213 18.35 8.83 -4.25
C GLY A 213 17.26 9.60 -3.50
N LEU A 214 16.01 9.52 -3.94
CA LEU A 214 14.89 10.21 -3.30
C LEU A 214 14.60 9.65 -1.90
N GLN A 215 14.56 8.32 -1.72
CA GLN A 215 14.39 7.70 -0.41
C GLN A 215 15.51 8.12 0.54
N THR A 216 16.75 8.15 0.03
CA THR A 216 17.93 8.57 0.79
C THR A 216 17.85 10.04 1.23
N GLU A 217 17.46 10.93 0.30
CA GLU A 217 17.31 12.35 0.58
C GLU A 217 16.22 12.60 1.63
N ILE A 218 15.04 11.96 1.48
CA ILE A 218 13.94 12.10 2.43
C ILE A 218 14.33 11.53 3.79
N ALA A 219 14.94 10.34 3.87
CA ALA A 219 15.40 9.76 5.13
C ALA A 219 16.42 10.66 5.85
N ASN A 220 17.35 11.25 5.10
CA ASN A 220 18.30 12.23 5.64
C ASN A 220 17.60 13.48 6.15
N ALA A 221 16.66 14.04 5.40
CA ALA A 221 15.91 15.23 5.81
C ALA A 221 15.12 14.98 7.11
N ILE A 222 14.47 13.82 7.23
CA ILE A 222 13.70 13.42 8.42
C ILE A 222 14.61 13.42 9.66
N TYR A 223 15.71 12.66 9.62
CA TYR A 223 16.58 12.47 10.80
C TYR A 223 17.53 13.64 11.08
N GLN A 224 17.72 14.55 10.13
CA GLN A 224 18.45 15.80 10.33
C GLN A 224 17.53 16.99 10.62
N HIS A 225 16.21 16.78 10.74
CA HIS A 225 15.20 17.82 10.94
C HIS A 225 15.29 18.95 9.89
N LYS A 226 15.59 18.57 8.64
CA LYS A 226 15.67 19.49 7.50
C LYS A 226 14.33 19.55 6.75
N PRO A 227 14.06 20.63 5.99
CA PRO A 227 12.93 20.67 5.08
C PRO A 227 13.00 19.49 4.09
N LEU A 228 11.84 18.91 3.79
CA LEU A 228 11.76 17.87 2.76
C LEU A 228 12.02 18.48 1.37
N PRO A 229 12.55 17.68 0.43
CA PRO A 229 12.66 18.11 -0.95
C PRO A 229 11.28 18.45 -1.53
N ILE A 230 11.24 19.35 -2.51
CA ILE A 230 10.00 19.68 -3.22
C ILE A 230 9.63 18.48 -4.10
N ILE A 231 8.54 17.81 -3.77
CA ILE A 231 8.00 16.68 -4.53
C ILE A 231 6.75 17.18 -5.25
N SER A 232 6.83 17.28 -6.58
CA SER A 232 5.63 17.55 -7.39
C SER A 232 4.82 16.27 -7.55
N ARG A 233 3.57 16.31 -7.14
CA ARG A 233 2.65 15.17 -7.26
C ARG A 233 1.43 15.61 -8.03
N GLU A 234 1.11 14.93 -9.12
CA GLU A 234 -0.24 14.98 -9.69
C GLU A 234 -1.20 14.30 -8.72
N LYS A 235 -2.34 14.95 -8.45
CA LYS A 235 -3.37 14.35 -7.59
C LYS A 235 -3.91 13.09 -8.25
N ALA A 236 -3.51 11.94 -7.73
CA ALA A 236 -4.12 10.68 -8.09
C ALA A 236 -5.51 10.57 -7.44
N ILE A 237 -6.50 10.20 -8.22
CA ILE A 237 -7.85 9.92 -7.73
C ILE A 237 -8.07 8.41 -7.87
N PRO A 238 -7.88 7.61 -6.80
CA PRO A 238 -8.22 6.20 -6.87
C PRO A 238 -9.74 6.04 -6.94
N VAL A 239 -10.18 5.12 -7.78
CA VAL A 239 -11.60 4.79 -7.91
C VAL A 239 -11.92 3.59 -7.04
N VAL A 240 -12.76 3.81 -6.03
CA VAL A 240 -13.33 2.74 -5.23
C VAL A 240 -14.57 2.21 -5.93
N SER A 241 -14.55 0.97 -6.40
CA SER A 241 -15.75 0.31 -6.89
C SER A 241 -16.02 -0.95 -6.08
N LYS A 242 -17.23 -1.07 -5.54
CA LYS A 242 -17.76 -2.36 -5.12
C LYS A 242 -18.22 -3.04 -6.39
N LEU A 243 -17.48 -4.05 -6.87
CA LEU A 243 -17.88 -4.80 -8.05
C LEU A 243 -19.10 -5.66 -7.70
N GLU A 244 -20.24 -5.41 -8.35
CA GLU A 244 -21.35 -6.35 -8.33
C GLU A 244 -20.93 -7.62 -9.08
N ARG A 245 -21.26 -8.78 -8.54
CA ARG A 245 -21.01 -10.09 -9.18
C ARG A 245 -21.71 -10.15 -10.54
N THR A 246 -20.96 -9.85 -11.58
CA THR A 246 -21.33 -10.23 -12.95
C THR A 246 -20.18 -11.07 -13.49
N PRO A 247 -20.44 -12.31 -13.96
CA PRO A 247 -19.38 -13.12 -14.54
C PRO A 247 -18.80 -12.42 -15.76
N SER A 248 -17.48 -12.23 -15.79
CA SER A 248 -16.64 -12.09 -16.97
C SER A 248 -16.18 -10.72 -17.47
N THR A 249 -16.59 -9.54 -16.97
CA THR A 249 -15.98 -8.28 -17.45
C THR A 249 -16.14 -7.14 -16.46
N ILE A 250 -15.07 -6.40 -16.19
CA ILE A 250 -15.15 -5.10 -15.53
C ILE A 250 -16.09 -4.24 -16.40
N ASN A 251 -17.18 -3.74 -15.82
CA ASN A 251 -18.02 -2.77 -16.53
C ASN A 251 -17.32 -1.42 -16.52
N TYR A 252 -16.45 -1.19 -17.50
CA TYR A 252 -15.70 0.03 -17.68
C TYR A 252 -16.58 1.28 -17.85
N GLU A 253 -17.84 1.14 -18.30
CA GLU A 253 -18.78 2.26 -18.34
C GLU A 253 -19.14 2.74 -16.94
N LYS A 254 -19.35 1.81 -15.99
CA LYS A 254 -19.62 2.14 -14.58
C LYS A 254 -18.40 2.75 -13.89
N VAL A 255 -17.19 2.24 -14.19
CA VAL A 255 -15.92 2.81 -13.75
C VAL A 255 -15.76 4.24 -14.29
N ASN A 256 -16.02 4.47 -15.58
CA ASN A 256 -15.97 5.80 -16.21
C ASN A 256 -17.03 6.75 -15.64
N GLN A 257 -18.23 6.28 -15.28
CA GLN A 257 -19.26 7.11 -14.64
C GLN A 257 -18.83 7.55 -13.24
N ILE A 258 -18.14 6.70 -12.49
CA ILE A 258 -17.58 7.05 -11.16
C ILE A 258 -16.46 8.07 -11.33
N PHE A 259 -15.56 7.91 -12.30
CA PHE A 259 -14.51 8.89 -12.62
C PHE A 259 -15.09 10.26 -13.00
N ASN A 260 -16.13 10.29 -13.85
CA ASN A 260 -16.76 11.52 -14.31
C ASN A 260 -17.68 12.14 -13.24
N GLY A 261 -18.27 11.37 -12.34
CA GLY A 261 -19.13 11.84 -11.25
C GLY A 261 -18.39 12.49 -10.07
N GLN A 262 -17.14 12.14 -9.84
CA GLN A 262 -16.32 12.71 -8.75
C GLN A 262 -15.66 14.04 -9.10
N THR A 263 -15.63 14.43 -10.37
CA THR A 263 -15.13 15.74 -10.81
C THR A 263 -16.11 16.90 -10.58
N HIS A 264 -17.32 16.65 -10.04
CA HIS A 264 -18.38 17.65 -9.86
C HIS A 264 -18.77 17.94 -8.41
N VAL A 265 -17.83 18.04 -7.48
CA VAL A 265 -18.04 18.72 -6.19
C VAL A 265 -17.21 20.00 -6.17
N GLY A 266 -17.71 21.03 -6.81
CA GLY A 266 -17.12 22.37 -6.70
C GLY A 266 -17.47 23.30 -7.88
N LYS A 267 -18.64 23.96 -7.80
CA LYS A 267 -19.13 25.09 -8.60
C LYS A 267 -20.07 24.79 -9.75
N THR A 268 -21.36 24.94 -9.45
CA THR A 268 -22.42 25.26 -10.40
C THR A 268 -22.01 26.39 -11.34
N ARG A 269 -21.75 26.07 -12.59
CA ARG A 269 -21.84 26.98 -13.73
C ARG A 269 -22.59 26.27 -14.85
N GLN A 270 -23.72 26.84 -15.22
CA GLN A 270 -24.46 26.45 -16.42
C GLN A 270 -23.51 26.46 -17.61
N VAL A 271 -23.44 25.37 -18.34
CA VAL A 271 -22.75 25.27 -19.62
C VAL A 271 -23.74 24.85 -20.66
N ASN A 272 -23.96 25.74 -21.64
CA ASN A 272 -24.67 25.50 -22.86
C ASN A 272 -24.04 24.32 -23.66
N ASN A 273 -24.88 23.45 -24.15
CA ASN A 273 -24.53 22.40 -25.10
C ASN A 273 -23.87 22.95 -26.35
N ASN A 274 -22.59 22.69 -26.57
CA ASN A 274 -22.00 22.61 -27.91
C ASN A 274 -20.99 21.46 -27.92
N ILE A 275 -21.37 20.45 -28.70
CA ILE A 275 -20.66 19.20 -28.96
C ILE A 275 -19.46 19.51 -29.84
N ASN A 276 -18.26 19.54 -29.29
CA ASN A 276 -16.97 19.28 -29.93
C ASN A 276 -15.80 19.63 -28.99
N GLU A 277 -15.52 18.76 -27.98
CA GLU A 277 -14.26 18.84 -27.27
C GLU A 277 -13.62 17.45 -27.16
N ARG A 278 -12.31 17.42 -27.41
CA ARG A 278 -11.45 16.22 -27.37
C ARG A 278 -11.35 15.67 -25.94
N PRO A 279 -11.27 14.36 -25.74
CA PRO A 279 -11.12 13.76 -24.42
C PRO A 279 -9.84 14.25 -23.72
N THR A 280 -9.97 14.59 -22.44
CA THR A 280 -8.84 14.91 -21.56
C THR A 280 -7.95 13.69 -21.32
N GLY A 281 -6.67 13.87 -20.95
CA GLY A 281 -5.61 12.87 -20.94
C GLY A 281 -5.93 11.48 -20.37
N ASN A 282 -6.83 11.38 -19.38
CA ASN A 282 -7.22 10.08 -18.78
C ASN A 282 -8.08 9.22 -19.73
N ALA A 283 -8.97 9.85 -20.53
CA ALA A 283 -9.76 9.13 -21.53
C ALA A 283 -8.88 8.61 -22.69
N GLN A 284 -7.80 9.34 -23.02
CA GLN A 284 -6.83 8.89 -24.04
C GLN A 284 -5.99 7.71 -23.55
N MET A 285 -5.67 7.63 -22.27
CA MET A 285 -4.93 6.51 -21.68
C MET A 285 -5.77 5.23 -21.71
N ILE A 286 -7.05 5.32 -21.32
CA ILE A 286 -7.98 4.18 -21.37
C ILE A 286 -8.22 3.73 -22.82
N GLN A 287 -8.40 4.66 -23.77
CA GLN A 287 -8.53 4.32 -25.19
C GLN A 287 -7.25 3.72 -25.79
N LYS A 288 -6.07 4.13 -25.33
CA LYS A 288 -4.79 3.57 -25.76
C LYS A 288 -4.59 2.13 -25.25
N LEU A 289 -5.12 1.81 -24.07
CA LEU A 289 -5.14 0.45 -23.51
C LEU A 289 -6.13 -0.45 -24.25
N MET A 290 -7.29 0.09 -24.70
CA MET A 290 -8.29 -0.65 -25.47
C MET A 290 -7.94 -0.84 -26.96
N GLY A 291 -7.17 0.08 -27.56
CA GLY A 291 -6.85 0.08 -29.01
C GLY A 291 -5.84 -0.97 -29.47
N LYS A 292 -5.12 -1.63 -28.54
CA LYS A 292 -4.08 -2.62 -28.89
C LYS A 292 -4.58 -4.04 -29.16
N ARG A 293 -5.89 -4.32 -29.08
CA ARG A 293 -6.46 -5.66 -29.32
C ARG A 293 -7.17 -5.87 -30.66
N ARG A 294 -7.04 -4.96 -31.64
CA ARG A 294 -7.51 -5.21 -33.01
C ARG A 294 -6.36 -5.19 -33.99
N GLY A 295 -5.63 -6.29 -34.07
CA GLY A 295 -4.61 -6.50 -35.10
C GLY A 295 -3.62 -7.59 -34.72
N ARG A 296 -4.07 -8.83 -34.78
CA ARG A 296 -3.48 -10.05 -35.35
C ARG A 296 -4.20 -11.27 -34.85
#